data_cb656710d66b74da40f67de73a551615
#
_entry.id   cb656710d66b74da40f67de73a551615
#
_cell.length_a   1.000
_cell.length_b   1.000
_cell.length_c   1.000
_cell.angle_alpha   90.00
_cell.angle_beta   90.00
_cell.angle_gamma   90.00
#
_symmetry.space_group_name_H-M   'P 1'
#
loop_
_entity.id
_entity.type
_entity.pdbx_description
1 polymer ?
#
loop_
_entity_poly.entity_id
_entity_poly.type
_entity_poly.pdbx_seq_one_letter_code
_entity_poly.pdbx_strand_id
1 'polypeptide(L)'
;MFICLFVYPQQLNAANFALSFFLMPLFYQHNINESTKLAIWNITEGEDFFLAKVPLKRDVSHPQKRLQHLAGRYLLIELFPDFPVEEILIADTRKPYLEDEKYHFSISHFGNYAAAIVSSKNRVGVDIEKTSPVVERIRDKFLSPEESAVAFEGIEKSGHRLRQLTLLWSAKESIFKWYSLGGINFRDHIVWKEPYFIRSEDLAELCFAFRKKESISLSVFYKIFDDLVLTFVFT
;
A
#
# COMPACT_ATOMS: atom_id res chain seq x y z
N MET A 1 -6.45 -36.40 -51.23
CA MET A 1 -7.70 -35.75 -50.76
C MET A 1 -7.61 -35.66 -49.26
N PHE A 2 -7.02 -34.54 -48.78
CA PHE A 2 -6.82 -34.29 -47.35
C PHE A 2 -8.03 -33.49 -46.82
N ILE A 3 -8.75 -34.07 -45.88
CA ILE A 3 -9.88 -33.41 -45.17
C ILE A 3 -9.28 -32.67 -43.97
N CYS A 4 -9.30 -31.35 -44.05
CA CYS A 4 -8.94 -30.47 -42.93
C CYS A 4 -10.16 -30.35 -42.03
N LEU A 5 -10.12 -30.94 -40.83
CA LEU A 5 -11.11 -30.71 -39.75
C LEU A 5 -10.82 -29.38 -39.09
N PHE A 6 -11.65 -28.38 -39.35
CA PHE A 6 -11.70 -27.13 -38.56
C PHE A 6 -12.37 -27.41 -37.22
N VAL A 7 -11.59 -27.34 -36.15
CA VAL A 7 -12.10 -27.30 -34.78
C VAL A 7 -12.52 -25.86 -34.49
N TYR A 8 -13.79 -25.62 -34.37
CA TYR A 8 -14.34 -24.34 -33.89
C TYR A 8 -13.98 -24.15 -32.43
N PRO A 9 -13.41 -22.98 -32.00
CA PRO A 9 -13.28 -22.66 -30.60
C PRO A 9 -14.69 -22.40 -30.03
N GLN A 10 -15.03 -23.12 -28.95
CA GLN A 10 -16.27 -22.87 -28.20
C GLN A 10 -16.30 -21.42 -27.72
N GLN A 11 -17.39 -20.73 -28.01
CA GLN A 11 -17.66 -19.39 -27.50
C GLN A 11 -17.74 -19.45 -25.97
N LEU A 12 -16.72 -18.96 -25.29
CA LEU A 12 -16.76 -18.68 -23.86
C LEU A 12 -17.82 -17.59 -23.64
N ASN A 13 -18.84 -17.92 -22.89
CA ASN A 13 -19.99 -17.09 -22.59
C ASN A 13 -19.51 -15.82 -21.85
N ALA A 14 -19.80 -14.63 -22.37
CA ALA A 14 -19.38 -13.34 -21.80
C ALA A 14 -19.79 -13.17 -20.30
N ALA A 15 -20.84 -13.86 -19.87
CA ALA A 15 -21.27 -13.89 -18.47
C ALA A 15 -20.25 -14.61 -17.56
N ASN A 16 -19.58 -15.67 -18.02
CA ASN A 16 -18.55 -16.38 -17.25
C ASN A 16 -17.23 -15.59 -17.19
N PHE A 17 -16.96 -14.75 -18.20
CA PHE A 17 -15.78 -13.88 -18.20
C PHE A 17 -15.97 -12.71 -17.20
N ALA A 18 -17.15 -12.11 -17.14
CA ALA A 18 -17.47 -11.05 -16.19
C ALA A 18 -17.48 -11.54 -14.73
N LEU A 19 -17.96 -12.77 -14.45
CA LEU A 19 -17.92 -13.35 -13.09
C LEU A 19 -16.49 -13.66 -12.62
N SER A 20 -15.58 -14.03 -13.52
CA SER A 20 -14.18 -14.31 -13.14
C SER A 20 -13.39 -13.04 -12.80
N PHE A 21 -13.78 -11.88 -13.32
CA PHE A 21 -13.16 -10.59 -12.96
C PHE A 21 -13.57 -10.09 -11.57
N PHE A 22 -14.72 -10.56 -11.02
CA PHE A 22 -15.19 -10.17 -9.69
C PHE A 22 -14.57 -10.97 -8.53
N LEU A 23 -13.74 -11.99 -8.82
CA LEU A 23 -13.20 -12.92 -7.81
C LEU A 23 -11.67 -13.04 -7.85
N MET A 24 -10.94 -12.05 -8.36
CA MET A 24 -9.49 -12.06 -8.19
C MET A 24 -9.13 -11.40 -6.86
N PRO A 25 -8.68 -12.17 -5.85
CA PRO A 25 -8.28 -11.63 -4.54
C PRO A 25 -7.03 -10.72 -4.66
N LEU A 26 -6.18 -10.92 -5.67
CA LEU A 26 -5.12 -10.00 -6.05
C LEU A 26 -5.73 -8.78 -6.76
N PHE A 27 -6.03 -7.74 -5.97
CA PHE A 27 -6.73 -6.55 -6.44
C PHE A 27 -5.86 -5.67 -7.34
N TYR A 28 -4.58 -5.55 -7.01
CA TYR A 28 -3.61 -4.76 -7.77
C TYR A 28 -2.21 -5.31 -7.58
N GLN A 29 -1.41 -5.31 -8.66
CA GLN A 29 0.01 -5.61 -8.61
C GLN A 29 0.79 -4.65 -9.50
N HIS A 30 1.96 -4.22 -9.02
CA HIS A 30 2.87 -3.36 -9.76
C HIS A 30 4.31 -3.83 -9.57
N ASN A 31 4.95 -4.23 -10.66
CA ASN A 31 6.38 -4.54 -10.69
C ASN A 31 7.11 -3.24 -10.99
N ILE A 32 7.59 -2.55 -9.94
CA ILE A 32 8.28 -1.26 -10.06
C ILE A 32 9.57 -1.44 -10.85
N ASN A 33 10.32 -2.49 -10.51
CA ASN A 33 11.50 -2.98 -11.23
C ASN A 33 11.73 -4.46 -10.87
N GLU A 34 12.83 -5.05 -11.33
CA GLU A 34 13.16 -6.47 -11.05
C GLU A 34 13.34 -6.77 -9.56
N SER A 35 13.85 -5.80 -8.80
CA SER A 35 14.12 -5.95 -7.36
C SER A 35 13.01 -5.46 -6.46
N THR A 36 11.99 -4.74 -6.97
CA THR A 36 10.96 -4.08 -6.16
C THR A 36 9.58 -4.34 -6.73
N LYS A 37 8.72 -4.97 -5.94
CA LYS A 37 7.35 -5.31 -6.32
C LYS A 37 6.36 -4.89 -5.23
N LEU A 38 5.15 -4.56 -5.63
CA LEU A 38 4.06 -4.13 -4.76
C LEU A 38 2.75 -4.81 -5.17
N ALA A 39 1.92 -5.15 -4.19
CA ALA A 39 0.57 -5.65 -4.46
C ALA A 39 -0.45 -5.24 -3.38
N ILE A 40 -1.72 -5.28 -3.77
CA ILE A 40 -2.89 -5.17 -2.90
C ILE A 40 -3.71 -6.44 -3.02
N TRP A 41 -4.10 -7.00 -1.88
CA TRP A 41 -4.99 -8.14 -1.76
C TRP A 41 -6.35 -7.69 -1.23
N ASN A 42 -7.43 -8.06 -1.89
CA ASN A 42 -8.78 -7.94 -1.35
C ASN A 42 -9.10 -9.24 -0.60
N ILE A 43 -9.17 -9.15 0.72
CA ILE A 43 -9.36 -10.29 1.62
C ILE A 43 -10.80 -10.78 1.51
N THR A 44 -11.00 -11.84 0.76
CA THR A 44 -12.31 -12.54 0.58
C THR A 44 -12.27 -13.93 1.16
N GLU A 45 -11.07 -14.45 1.44
CA GLU A 45 -10.84 -15.79 1.96
C GLU A 45 -10.96 -15.85 3.48
N GLY A 46 -11.27 -17.05 3.96
CA GLY A 46 -11.23 -17.36 5.39
C GLY A 46 -9.78 -17.50 5.91
N GLU A 47 -9.66 -17.50 7.21
CA GLU A 47 -8.38 -17.57 7.92
C GLU A 47 -7.56 -18.81 7.55
N ASP A 48 -8.23 -19.97 7.37
CA ASP A 48 -7.60 -21.25 7.04
C ASP A 48 -6.80 -21.20 5.74
N PHE A 49 -7.26 -20.40 4.76
CA PHE A 49 -6.55 -20.21 3.51
C PHE A 49 -5.16 -19.63 3.73
N PHE A 50 -5.06 -18.62 4.58
CA PHE A 50 -3.79 -17.96 4.86
C PHE A 50 -2.91 -18.79 5.82
N LEU A 51 -3.51 -19.43 6.84
CA LEU A 51 -2.78 -20.27 7.81
C LEU A 51 -2.11 -21.47 7.16
N ALA A 52 -2.67 -21.99 6.07
CA ALA A 52 -2.03 -23.04 5.28
C ALA A 52 -0.74 -22.57 4.55
N LYS A 53 -0.45 -21.28 4.50
CA LYS A 53 0.63 -20.67 3.70
C LYS A 53 1.61 -19.85 4.53
N VAL A 54 1.16 -19.22 5.59
CA VAL A 54 1.99 -18.34 6.43
C VAL A 54 1.72 -18.56 7.92
N PRO A 55 2.76 -18.48 8.78
CA PRO A 55 2.60 -18.70 10.20
C PRO A 55 1.92 -17.52 10.90
N LEU A 56 1.10 -17.83 11.89
CA LEU A 56 0.62 -16.86 12.86
C LEU A 56 1.53 -16.86 14.10
N LYS A 57 2.64 -16.12 14.06
CA LYS A 57 3.63 -16.05 15.16
C LYS A 57 3.21 -15.15 16.32
N ARG A 58 2.12 -14.43 16.20
CA ARG A 58 1.63 -13.46 17.17
C ARG A 58 0.18 -13.74 17.48
N ASP A 59 -0.17 -13.75 18.76
CA ASP A 59 -1.57 -13.72 19.15
C ASP A 59 -2.24 -12.41 18.73
N VAL A 60 -3.26 -12.50 17.87
CA VAL A 60 -4.08 -11.41 17.39
C VAL A 60 -5.53 -11.79 17.66
N SER A 61 -6.07 -11.36 18.78
CA SER A 61 -7.40 -11.73 19.25
C SER A 61 -8.54 -11.27 18.34
N HIS A 62 -8.40 -10.10 17.69
CA HIS A 62 -9.44 -9.55 16.83
C HIS A 62 -9.45 -10.23 15.45
N PRO A 63 -10.54 -10.94 15.03
CA PRO A 63 -10.54 -11.76 13.82
C PRO A 63 -10.13 -11.02 12.55
N GLN A 64 -10.72 -9.83 12.31
CA GLN A 64 -10.39 -9.05 11.12
C GLN A 64 -8.91 -8.59 11.10
N LYS A 65 -8.37 -8.16 12.24
CA LYS A 65 -6.94 -7.80 12.32
C LYS A 65 -6.03 -9.01 12.11
N ARG A 66 -6.47 -10.19 12.52
CA ARG A 66 -5.75 -11.44 12.29
C ARG A 66 -5.73 -11.80 10.82
N LEU A 67 -6.87 -11.69 10.11
CA LEU A 67 -6.93 -11.85 8.66
C LEU A 67 -6.04 -10.84 7.92
N GLN A 68 -6.10 -9.57 8.28
CA GLN A 68 -5.23 -8.53 7.72
C GLN A 68 -3.75 -8.84 7.92
N HIS A 69 -3.39 -9.32 9.11
CA HIS A 69 -2.03 -9.70 9.45
C HIS A 69 -1.52 -10.88 8.61
N LEU A 70 -2.34 -11.90 8.43
CA LEU A 70 -2.02 -13.07 7.63
C LEU A 70 -1.95 -12.72 6.14
N ALA A 71 -2.94 -12.00 5.61
CA ALA A 71 -2.98 -11.57 4.21
C ALA A 71 -1.76 -10.70 3.84
N GLY A 72 -1.36 -9.77 4.73
CA GLY A 72 -0.16 -8.96 4.51
C GLY A 72 1.13 -9.79 4.43
N ARG A 73 1.26 -10.86 5.23
CA ARG A 73 2.40 -11.79 5.15
C ARG A 73 2.36 -12.68 3.93
N TYR A 74 1.17 -13.13 3.57
CA TYR A 74 0.97 -13.91 2.36
C TYR A 74 1.39 -13.13 1.11
N LEU A 75 1.08 -11.85 1.03
CA LEU A 75 1.53 -10.98 -0.06
C LEU A 75 3.06 -10.93 -0.22
N LEU A 76 3.83 -11.07 0.84
CA LEU A 76 5.30 -11.09 0.76
C LEU A 76 5.79 -12.28 -0.05
N ILE A 77 5.20 -13.46 0.15
CA ILE A 77 5.51 -14.69 -0.59
C ILE A 77 4.99 -14.62 -2.03
N GLU A 78 3.81 -14.05 -2.24
CA GLU A 78 3.27 -13.83 -3.59
C GLU A 78 4.17 -12.91 -4.43
N LEU A 79 4.75 -11.89 -3.81
CA LEU A 79 5.66 -10.95 -4.48
C LEU A 79 7.04 -11.57 -4.74
N PHE A 80 7.57 -12.30 -3.76
CA PHE A 80 8.85 -13.01 -3.84
C PHE A 80 8.69 -14.40 -3.22
N PRO A 81 8.59 -15.48 -4.02
CA PRO A 81 8.34 -16.84 -3.53
C PRO A 81 9.39 -17.37 -2.55
N ASP A 82 10.60 -16.81 -2.56
CA ASP A 82 11.69 -17.15 -1.65
C ASP A 82 11.79 -16.19 -0.44
N PHE A 83 10.77 -15.35 -0.20
CA PHE A 83 10.73 -14.45 0.94
C PHE A 83 10.66 -15.25 2.26
N PRO A 84 11.60 -15.04 3.22
CA PRO A 84 11.70 -15.84 4.44
C PRO A 84 10.69 -15.38 5.50
N VAL A 85 9.41 -15.61 5.26
CA VAL A 85 8.31 -15.15 6.14
C VAL A 85 8.43 -15.65 7.57
N GLU A 86 9.08 -16.82 7.77
CA GLU A 86 9.35 -17.41 9.08
C GLU A 86 10.42 -16.64 9.87
N GLU A 87 11.25 -15.84 9.21
CA GLU A 87 12.35 -15.12 9.84
C GLU A 87 11.96 -13.69 10.24
N ILE A 88 10.71 -13.28 9.95
CA ILE A 88 10.23 -11.94 10.31
C ILE A 88 10.29 -11.75 11.82
N LEU A 89 11.05 -10.74 12.23
CA LEU A 89 11.14 -10.21 13.59
C LEU A 89 10.30 -8.94 13.73
N ILE A 90 10.05 -8.53 14.96
CA ILE A 90 9.31 -7.30 15.29
C ILE A 90 10.20 -6.40 16.14
N ALA A 91 10.51 -5.21 15.62
CA ALA A 91 11.26 -4.19 16.33
C ALA A 91 10.46 -3.57 17.49
N ASP A 92 11.11 -2.84 18.39
CA ASP A 92 10.47 -2.08 19.48
C ASP A 92 9.48 -1.04 18.95
N THR A 93 9.72 -0.51 17.75
CA THR A 93 8.81 0.36 17.00
C THR A 93 7.57 -0.36 16.46
N ARG A 94 7.44 -1.67 16.73
CA ARG A 94 6.42 -2.59 16.19
C ARG A 94 6.48 -2.81 14.67
N LYS A 95 7.53 -2.33 14.00
CA LYS A 95 7.74 -2.61 12.58
C LYS A 95 8.29 -4.02 12.39
N PRO A 96 7.75 -4.83 11.47
CA PRO A 96 8.35 -6.09 11.06
C PRO A 96 9.61 -5.85 10.21
N TYR A 97 10.64 -6.68 10.39
CA TYR A 97 11.91 -6.62 9.67
C TYR A 97 12.56 -7.99 9.56
N LEU A 98 13.57 -8.12 8.70
CA LEU A 98 14.49 -9.27 8.62
C LEU A 98 15.87 -8.86 9.13
N GLU A 99 16.51 -9.71 9.91
CA GLU A 99 17.81 -9.42 10.53
C GLU A 99 18.95 -9.38 9.50
N ASP A 100 18.87 -10.23 8.48
CA ASP A 100 19.87 -10.33 7.39
C ASP A 100 19.72 -9.25 6.32
N GLU A 101 18.67 -8.42 6.39
CA GLU A 101 18.32 -7.39 5.40
C GLU A 101 18.23 -7.90 3.94
N LYS A 102 18.09 -9.20 3.72
CA LYS A 102 17.92 -9.81 2.38
C LYS A 102 16.78 -9.16 1.61
N TYR A 103 15.72 -8.80 2.33
CA TYR A 103 14.59 -8.03 1.82
C TYR A 103 14.23 -6.88 2.76
N HIS A 104 14.01 -5.73 2.18
CA HIS A 104 13.28 -4.64 2.82
C HIS A 104 11.81 -4.76 2.43
N PHE A 105 10.92 -4.62 3.39
CA PHE A 105 9.49 -4.73 3.11
C PHE A 105 8.66 -3.82 4.00
N SER A 106 7.44 -3.54 3.55
CA SER A 106 6.45 -2.80 4.31
C SER A 106 5.07 -3.38 4.04
N ILE A 107 4.22 -3.38 5.08
CA ILE A 107 2.85 -3.88 5.02
C ILE A 107 1.92 -2.79 5.52
N SER A 108 0.76 -2.65 4.88
CA SER A 108 -0.36 -1.84 5.34
C SER A 108 -1.66 -2.57 5.13
N HIS A 109 -2.70 -2.17 5.86
CA HIS A 109 -4.03 -2.76 5.72
C HIS A 109 -5.11 -1.76 6.10
N PHE A 110 -6.21 -1.78 5.36
CA PHE A 110 -7.43 -1.04 5.66
C PHE A 110 -8.68 -1.83 5.27
N GLY A 111 -9.66 -1.94 6.18
CA GLY A 111 -10.87 -2.72 5.91
C GLY A 111 -10.54 -4.16 5.50
N ASN A 112 -11.00 -4.56 4.33
CA ASN A 112 -10.73 -5.87 3.74
C ASN A 112 -9.52 -5.86 2.77
N TYR A 113 -8.67 -4.84 2.83
CA TYR A 113 -7.49 -4.77 1.98
C TYR A 113 -6.21 -4.92 2.80
N ALA A 114 -5.26 -5.66 2.25
CA ALA A 114 -3.87 -5.68 2.67
C ALA A 114 -2.99 -5.24 1.50
N ALA A 115 -1.98 -4.42 1.77
CA ALA A 115 -0.98 -4.01 0.79
C ALA A 115 0.41 -4.39 1.30
N ALA A 116 1.28 -4.80 0.40
CA ALA A 116 2.68 -5.05 0.69
C ALA A 116 3.58 -4.55 -0.43
N ILE A 117 4.74 -4.03 -0.06
CA ILE A 117 5.86 -3.75 -0.96
C ILE A 117 7.08 -4.49 -0.46
N VAL A 118 7.82 -5.10 -1.38
CA VAL A 118 9.06 -5.84 -1.08
C VAL A 118 10.14 -5.42 -2.05
N SER A 119 11.35 -5.24 -1.55
CA SER A 119 12.53 -5.00 -2.37
C SER A 119 13.75 -5.75 -1.82
N SER A 120 14.55 -6.34 -2.72
CA SER A 120 15.85 -6.92 -2.38
C SER A 120 17.00 -5.91 -2.39
N LYS A 121 16.74 -4.62 -2.70
CA LYS A 121 17.78 -3.60 -2.83
C LYS A 121 17.44 -2.29 -2.14
N ASN A 122 16.17 -1.89 -2.19
CA ASN A 122 15.72 -0.57 -1.79
C ASN A 122 15.00 -0.60 -0.44
N ARG A 123 15.22 0.40 0.38
CA ARG A 123 14.34 0.66 1.52
C ARG A 123 12.97 1.07 1.02
N VAL A 124 11.90 0.50 1.60
CA VAL A 124 10.53 0.67 1.11
C VAL A 124 9.55 1.04 2.21
N GLY A 125 8.47 1.72 1.84
CA GLY A 125 7.32 1.99 2.68
C GLY A 125 6.04 1.96 1.84
N VAL A 126 4.95 1.41 2.36
CA VAL A 126 3.63 1.37 1.73
C VAL A 126 2.56 1.74 2.72
N ASP A 127 1.55 2.46 2.24
CA ASP A 127 0.33 2.70 2.98
C ASP A 127 -0.90 2.56 2.10
N ILE A 128 -2.02 2.13 2.70
CA ILE A 128 -3.32 1.99 2.06
C ILE A 128 -4.41 2.52 2.98
N GLU A 129 -5.23 3.43 2.48
CA GLU A 129 -6.28 4.11 3.24
C GLU A 129 -7.55 4.30 2.41
N LYS A 130 -8.71 4.36 3.07
CA LYS A 130 -9.96 4.82 2.44
C LYS A 130 -10.26 6.26 2.81
N THR A 131 -10.79 6.99 1.84
CA THR A 131 -11.29 8.35 2.07
C THR A 131 -12.31 8.35 3.20
N SER A 132 -12.00 9.07 4.28
CA SER A 132 -12.80 9.05 5.51
C SER A 132 -12.79 10.42 6.21
N PRO A 133 -13.92 10.86 6.81
CA PRO A 133 -13.95 12.08 7.63
C PRO A 133 -13.03 12.06 8.86
N VAL A 134 -12.52 10.89 9.25
CA VAL A 134 -11.59 10.76 10.39
C VAL A 134 -10.30 11.53 10.12
N VAL A 135 -9.80 11.53 8.87
CA VAL A 135 -8.56 12.20 8.49
C VAL A 135 -8.63 13.73 8.72
N GLU A 136 -9.81 14.33 8.55
CA GLU A 136 -10.00 15.75 8.79
C GLU A 136 -9.85 16.12 10.28
N ARG A 137 -10.31 15.26 11.19
CA ARG A 137 -10.18 15.47 12.64
C ARG A 137 -8.73 15.39 13.14
N ILE A 138 -7.87 14.69 12.44
CA ILE A 138 -6.46 14.53 12.78
C ILE A 138 -5.53 15.42 11.94
N ARG A 139 -6.08 16.21 11.03
CA ARG A 139 -5.33 17.05 10.07
C ARG A 139 -4.17 17.81 10.71
N ASP A 140 -4.42 18.50 11.83
CA ASP A 140 -3.43 19.32 12.50
C ASP A 140 -2.31 18.52 13.20
N LYS A 141 -2.42 17.17 13.22
CA LYS A 141 -1.37 16.28 13.70
C LYS A 141 -0.32 15.97 12.62
N PHE A 142 -0.67 16.10 11.34
CA PHE A 142 0.21 15.73 10.24
C PHE A 142 0.47 16.83 9.22
N LEU A 143 -0.38 17.87 9.10
CA LEU A 143 -0.13 19.02 8.23
C LEU A 143 0.30 20.23 9.05
N SER A 144 1.27 20.98 8.54
CA SER A 144 1.58 22.32 9.03
C SER A 144 0.49 23.31 8.57
N PRO A 145 0.40 24.52 9.17
CA PRO A 145 -0.50 25.56 8.70
C PRO A 145 -0.28 25.91 7.21
N GLU A 146 0.98 25.96 6.77
CA GLU A 146 1.36 26.25 5.39
C GLU A 146 0.91 25.13 4.45
N GLU A 147 1.18 23.87 4.79
CA GLU A 147 0.69 22.71 4.03
C GLU A 147 -0.84 22.69 3.95
N SER A 148 -1.52 23.02 5.03
CA SER A 148 -3.00 23.08 5.08
C SER A 148 -3.54 24.17 4.16
N ALA A 149 -2.92 25.35 4.13
CA ALA A 149 -3.35 26.45 3.25
C ALA A 149 -3.25 26.03 1.78
N VAL A 150 -2.13 25.46 1.38
CA VAL A 150 -1.88 25.00 0.01
C VAL A 150 -2.74 23.78 -0.37
N ALA A 151 -2.92 22.83 0.54
CA ALA A 151 -3.69 21.61 0.28
C ALA A 151 -5.16 21.87 -0.08
N PHE A 152 -5.71 23.01 0.31
CA PHE A 152 -7.13 23.34 0.10
C PHE A 152 -7.37 24.49 -0.86
N GLU A 153 -6.32 25.10 -1.38
CA GLU A 153 -6.44 26.19 -2.35
C GLU A 153 -7.23 25.72 -3.58
N GLY A 154 -8.33 26.42 -3.89
CA GLY A 154 -9.19 26.13 -5.03
C GLY A 154 -10.04 24.85 -4.91
N ILE A 155 -10.06 24.16 -3.77
CA ILE A 155 -10.88 22.96 -3.56
C ILE A 155 -12.18 23.30 -2.84
N GLU A 156 -13.25 23.51 -3.62
CA GLU A 156 -14.57 23.84 -3.08
C GLU A 156 -15.38 22.59 -2.63
N LYS A 157 -15.19 21.44 -3.29
CA LYS A 157 -15.98 20.23 -3.04
C LYS A 157 -15.42 19.45 -1.85
N SER A 158 -16.26 19.20 -0.85
CA SER A 158 -15.89 18.46 0.37
C SER A 158 -15.29 17.07 0.11
N GLY A 159 -15.81 16.33 -0.88
CA GLY A 159 -15.28 15.02 -1.25
C GLY A 159 -13.84 15.06 -1.81
N HIS A 160 -13.52 16.08 -2.62
CA HIS A 160 -12.15 16.26 -3.11
C HIS A 160 -11.20 16.64 -1.98
N ARG A 161 -11.65 17.45 -1.03
CA ARG A 161 -10.88 17.83 0.16
C ARG A 161 -10.53 16.61 1.02
N LEU A 162 -11.51 15.74 1.30
CA LEU A 162 -11.25 14.51 2.07
C LEU A 162 -10.29 13.57 1.35
N ARG A 163 -10.41 13.43 0.03
CA ARG A 163 -9.49 12.61 -0.78
C ARG A 163 -8.06 13.17 -0.73
N GLN A 164 -7.90 14.50 -0.86
CA GLN A 164 -6.59 15.17 -0.73
C GLN A 164 -5.97 14.95 0.64
N LEU A 165 -6.74 15.12 1.71
CA LEU A 165 -6.28 14.86 3.08
C LEU A 165 -5.86 13.41 3.29
N THR A 166 -6.66 12.46 2.76
CA THR A 166 -6.35 11.03 2.85
C THR A 166 -5.06 10.71 2.10
N LEU A 167 -4.86 11.29 0.92
CA LEU A 167 -3.64 11.13 0.15
C LEU A 167 -2.41 11.66 0.91
N LEU A 168 -2.47 12.86 1.47
CA LEU A 168 -1.35 13.45 2.22
C LEU A 168 -1.06 12.68 3.52
N TRP A 169 -2.10 12.20 4.21
CA TRP A 169 -1.96 11.32 5.37
C TRP A 169 -1.24 10.03 5.00
N SER A 170 -1.77 9.30 4.01
CA SER A 170 -1.22 8.04 3.54
C SER A 170 0.21 8.19 3.02
N ALA A 171 0.52 9.29 2.31
CA ALA A 171 1.88 9.58 1.84
C ALA A 171 2.86 9.75 3.01
N LYS A 172 2.47 10.48 4.07
CA LYS A 172 3.30 10.65 5.27
C LYS A 172 3.44 9.34 6.06
N GLU A 173 2.39 8.50 6.12
CA GLU A 173 2.45 7.16 6.70
C GLU A 173 3.40 6.23 5.92
N SER A 174 3.41 6.27 4.59
CA SER A 174 4.35 5.48 3.80
C SER A 174 5.81 5.89 4.05
N ILE A 175 6.09 7.21 4.19
CA ILE A 175 7.42 7.72 4.57
C ILE A 175 7.78 7.29 6.00
N PHE A 176 6.84 7.36 6.95
CA PHE A 176 7.07 6.89 8.31
C PHE A 176 7.45 5.40 8.34
N LYS A 177 6.75 4.57 7.57
CA LYS A 177 7.05 3.13 7.43
C LYS A 177 8.39 2.90 6.73
N TRP A 178 8.74 3.70 5.74
CA TRP A 178 10.05 3.67 5.08
C TRP A 178 11.18 3.98 6.06
N TYR A 179 11.03 5.02 6.89
CA TYR A 179 12.06 5.42 7.86
C TYR A 179 12.30 4.36 8.94
N SER A 180 11.27 3.76 9.51
CA SER A 180 11.29 2.61 10.43
C SER A 180 11.81 2.84 11.85
N LEU A 181 12.62 3.86 12.11
CA LEU A 181 13.35 4.04 13.38
C LEU A 181 12.54 4.77 14.45
N GLY A 182 11.30 5.16 14.18
CA GLY A 182 10.43 5.87 15.13
C GLY A 182 10.88 7.30 15.44
N GLY A 183 10.23 7.92 16.42
CA GLY A 183 10.55 9.29 16.87
C GLY A 183 10.30 10.36 15.79
N ILE A 184 9.31 10.16 14.91
CA ILE A 184 8.92 11.07 13.83
C ILE A 184 7.75 11.94 14.28
N ASN A 185 7.88 13.24 14.06
CA ASN A 185 6.77 14.18 14.04
C ASN A 185 6.38 14.41 12.57
N PHE A 186 5.15 14.10 12.21
CA PHE A 186 4.67 14.16 10.81
C PHE A 186 4.66 15.58 10.24
N ARG A 187 4.41 16.61 11.07
CA ARG A 187 4.40 18.01 10.64
C ARG A 187 5.79 18.55 10.38
N ASP A 188 6.72 18.22 11.28
CA ASP A 188 8.03 18.87 11.31
C ASP A 188 9.06 18.10 10.49
N HIS A 189 8.96 16.75 10.48
CA HIS A 189 9.94 15.89 9.84
C HIS A 189 9.56 15.44 8.43
N ILE A 190 8.26 15.45 8.06
CA ILE A 190 7.78 15.03 6.74
C ILE A 190 7.06 16.20 6.09
N VAL A 191 7.78 16.98 5.29
CA VAL A 191 7.28 18.24 4.72
C VAL A 191 6.95 18.06 3.26
N TRP A 192 5.69 18.26 2.91
CA TRP A 192 5.24 18.27 1.52
C TRP A 192 5.80 19.49 0.77
N LYS A 193 6.34 19.29 -0.44
CA LYS A 193 7.13 20.29 -1.16
C LYS A 193 6.42 21.01 -2.28
N GLU A 194 5.46 20.39 -2.90
CA GLU A 194 4.79 20.95 -4.08
C GLU A 194 3.28 20.82 -3.99
N PRO A 195 2.53 21.90 -4.30
CA PRO A 195 1.09 21.83 -4.43
C PRO A 195 0.74 21.02 -5.67
N TYR A 196 0.36 19.76 -5.48
CA TYR A 196 -0.10 18.93 -6.58
C TYR A 196 -1.60 18.70 -6.46
N PHE A 197 -2.33 18.98 -7.53
CA PHE A 197 -3.73 18.56 -7.63
C PHE A 197 -3.77 17.11 -8.07
N ILE A 198 -4.65 16.31 -7.46
CA ILE A 198 -4.94 14.95 -7.89
C ILE A 198 -5.37 14.99 -9.35
N ARG A 199 -4.52 14.51 -10.27
CA ARG A 199 -4.72 14.66 -11.70
C ARG A 199 -5.23 13.44 -12.43
N SER A 200 -5.07 12.22 -11.91
CA SER A 200 -5.44 11.03 -12.68
C SER A 200 -5.67 9.79 -11.83
N GLU A 201 -6.33 8.80 -12.43
CA GLU A 201 -6.43 7.43 -11.95
C GLU A 201 -5.13 6.63 -12.17
N ASP A 202 -4.17 7.19 -12.90
CA ASP A 202 -2.85 6.60 -13.14
C ASP A 202 -1.90 6.81 -11.95
N LEU A 203 -0.77 6.10 -11.98
CA LEU A 203 0.28 6.26 -11.01
C LEU A 203 0.88 7.66 -11.12
N ALA A 204 0.88 8.41 -10.01
CA ALA A 204 1.41 9.75 -9.93
C ALA A 204 2.35 9.90 -8.73
N GLU A 205 3.01 11.05 -8.61
CA GLU A 205 4.10 11.30 -7.66
C GLU A 205 3.83 12.57 -6.84
N LEU A 206 4.24 12.54 -5.57
CA LEU A 206 4.31 13.69 -4.65
C LEU A 206 5.73 13.82 -4.12
N CYS A 207 6.25 15.04 -4.07
CA CYS A 207 7.56 15.33 -3.53
C CYS A 207 7.49 15.74 -2.05
N PHE A 208 8.32 15.11 -1.21
CA PHE A 208 8.46 15.42 0.20
C PHE A 208 9.92 15.71 0.57
N ALA A 209 10.13 16.54 1.59
CA ALA A 209 11.40 16.60 2.31
C ALA A 209 11.25 15.86 3.63
N PHE A 210 12.12 14.88 3.86
CA PHE A 210 12.27 14.22 5.15
C PHE A 210 13.42 14.88 5.93
N ARG A 211 13.13 15.43 7.13
CA ARG A 211 14.01 16.33 7.90
C ARG A 211 14.25 15.81 9.31
N LYS A 212 14.79 14.60 9.49
CA LYS A 212 15.07 14.06 10.85
C LYS A 212 16.47 14.37 11.33
N LYS A 213 17.48 14.06 10.54
CA LYS A 213 18.91 14.39 10.78
C LYS A 213 19.40 15.32 9.69
N GLU A 214 19.30 14.87 8.46
CA GLU A 214 19.58 15.60 7.24
C GLU A 214 18.29 15.75 6.43
N SER A 215 18.27 16.73 5.52
CA SER A 215 17.12 16.90 4.63
C SER A 215 17.27 16.01 3.41
N ILE A 216 16.39 15.02 3.27
CA ILE A 216 16.36 14.10 2.14
C ILE A 216 15.11 14.38 1.32
N SER A 217 15.26 14.53 0.00
CA SER A 217 14.12 14.58 -0.92
C SER A 217 13.59 13.18 -1.18
N LEU A 218 12.29 12.98 -1.06
CA LEU A 218 11.62 11.70 -1.28
C LEU A 218 10.48 11.86 -2.28
N SER A 219 10.43 10.96 -3.25
CA SER A 219 9.31 10.77 -4.15
C SER A 219 8.36 9.73 -3.58
N VAL A 220 7.13 10.14 -3.30
CA VAL A 220 6.04 9.24 -2.90
C VAL A 220 5.12 9.04 -4.09
N PHE A 221 5.03 7.81 -4.55
CA PHE A 221 4.12 7.42 -5.62
C PHE A 221 2.75 7.09 -5.04
N TYR A 222 1.70 7.40 -5.78
CA TYR A 222 0.34 7.09 -5.37
C TYR A 222 -0.55 6.64 -6.52
N LYS A 223 -1.55 5.83 -6.18
CA LYS A 223 -2.65 5.46 -7.07
C LYS A 223 -3.96 5.50 -6.29
N ILE A 224 -5.02 5.98 -6.93
CA ILE A 224 -6.35 6.08 -6.32
C ILE A 224 -7.29 5.13 -7.08
N PHE A 225 -8.00 4.28 -6.32
CA PHE A 225 -9.03 3.37 -6.79
C PHE A 225 -10.35 3.76 -6.13
N ASP A 226 -11.17 4.55 -6.78
CA ASP A 226 -12.39 5.14 -6.22
C ASP A 226 -12.14 5.87 -4.88
N ASP A 227 -12.43 5.21 -3.76
CA ASP A 227 -12.23 5.73 -2.39
C ASP A 227 -10.97 5.17 -1.69
N LEU A 228 -10.26 4.24 -2.34
CA LEU A 228 -9.06 3.60 -1.80
C LEU A 228 -7.81 4.31 -2.33
N VAL A 229 -6.96 4.75 -1.43
CA VAL A 229 -5.69 5.44 -1.72
C VAL A 229 -4.54 4.53 -1.39
N LEU A 230 -3.69 4.25 -2.36
CA LEU A 230 -2.41 3.56 -2.20
C LEU A 230 -1.30 4.59 -2.30
N THR A 231 -0.34 4.56 -1.38
CA THR A 231 0.90 5.33 -1.46
C THR A 231 2.10 4.44 -1.17
N PHE A 232 3.22 4.70 -1.83
CA PHE A 232 4.47 3.98 -1.57
C PHE A 232 5.70 4.81 -1.89
N VAL A 233 6.79 4.48 -1.23
CA VAL A 233 8.10 5.10 -1.39
C VAL A 233 9.19 4.03 -1.41
N PHE A 234 10.22 4.24 -2.21
CA PHE A 234 11.42 3.39 -2.26
C PHE A 234 12.66 4.24 -2.58
N THR A 235 13.82 3.88 -2.03
CA THR A 235 15.11 4.58 -2.23
C THR A 235 16.27 3.62 -2.25
#